data_007a295dfacbcaf9fa42025d3c91e16c
#
_entry.id   007a295dfacbcaf9fa42025d3c91e16c
#
_cell.length_a   1.000
_cell.length_b   1.000
_cell.length_c   1.000
_cell.angle_alpha   90.00
_cell.angle_beta   90.00
_cell.angle_gamma   90.00
#
_symmetry.space_group_name_H-M   'P 1'
#
loop_
_entity.id
_entity.type
_entity.pdbx_description
1 polymer ?
#
loop_
_entity_poly.entity_id
_entity_poly.type
_entity_poly.pdbx_seq_one_letter_code
_entity_poly.pdbx_strand_id
1 'polypeptide(L)'
;SFSYPVEEGQRRTTALEDVTLSIEKGSFVVVLGHNGSGKSTLAKHFNAVLLPSGGAVYVEGMNTQDEDLLLEIRRRVGMVFQNPDNQIVANVVEEDVAFAPENLGVPTAEIRRRVDDALAAVGMTEFARHAPHLLSGGQKQRVAIAGVIAMEPECIVLDEATAMLDPAGRREVLDTVHRLNRQRGITVVHITHHMSEAEDADRVIVMNDGVVAMDGTPR
;
A
#
# COMPACT_ATOMS: atom_id res chain seq x y z
N SER A 1 -0.24 -18.75 7.27
CA SER A 1 0.61 -18.50 8.47
C SER A 1 1.99 -18.02 8.05
N PHE A 2 2.64 -17.20 8.90
CA PHE A 2 4.00 -16.70 8.65
C PHE A 2 4.80 -16.54 9.94
N SER A 3 6.08 -16.96 9.89
CA SER A 3 7.04 -16.75 10.98
C SER A 3 8.32 -16.15 10.38
N TYR A 4 8.85 -15.12 11.03
CA TYR A 4 10.15 -14.57 10.64
C TYR A 4 11.26 -15.60 10.89
N PRO A 5 12.26 -15.68 9.99
CA PRO A 5 13.45 -16.48 10.25
C PRO A 5 14.14 -15.94 11.51
N VAL A 6 14.65 -16.83 12.35
CA VAL A 6 15.37 -16.48 13.59
C VAL A 6 16.78 -17.02 13.51
N GLU A 7 17.72 -16.31 14.15
CA GLU A 7 19.11 -16.80 14.33
C GLU A 7 19.12 -18.02 15.25
N GLU A 8 20.12 -18.89 15.09
CA GLU A 8 20.27 -20.10 15.92
C GLU A 8 20.22 -19.75 17.42
N GLY A 9 19.27 -20.35 18.14
CA GLY A 9 19.07 -20.15 19.58
C GLY A 9 17.95 -19.18 19.98
N GLN A 10 17.32 -18.49 19.05
CA GLN A 10 16.16 -17.63 19.33
C GLN A 10 14.83 -18.39 19.13
N ARG A 11 13.77 -18.04 19.88
CA ARG A 11 12.43 -18.59 19.69
C ARG A 11 11.82 -18.03 18.39
N ARG A 12 11.32 -18.92 17.53
CA ARG A 12 10.49 -18.52 16.39
C ARG A 12 9.30 -17.71 16.88
N THR A 13 9.14 -16.51 16.37
CA THR A 13 7.97 -15.68 16.61
C THR A 13 7.04 -15.80 15.41
N THR A 14 5.88 -16.43 15.61
CA THR A 14 4.82 -16.48 14.60
C THR A 14 4.19 -15.09 14.51
N ALA A 15 4.30 -14.46 13.35
CA ALA A 15 3.75 -13.13 13.12
C ALA A 15 2.34 -13.16 12.54
N LEU A 16 1.97 -14.26 11.86
CA LEU A 16 0.62 -14.52 11.35
C LEU A 16 0.27 -16.00 11.60
N GLU A 17 -0.85 -16.24 12.25
CA GLU A 17 -1.32 -17.59 12.57
C GLU A 17 -2.74 -17.78 12.02
N ASP A 18 -2.90 -18.78 11.17
CA ASP A 18 -4.18 -19.22 10.59
C ASP A 18 -5.06 -18.08 10.02
N VAL A 19 -4.44 -17.13 9.35
CA VAL A 19 -5.16 -16.02 8.71
C VAL A 19 -5.73 -16.50 7.38
N THR A 20 -7.07 -16.53 7.29
CA THR A 20 -7.82 -16.81 6.06
C THR A 20 -8.74 -15.63 5.77
N LEU A 21 -8.53 -14.94 4.66
CA LEU A 21 -9.37 -13.81 4.24
C LEU A 21 -9.36 -13.66 2.71
N SER A 22 -10.37 -13.01 2.18
CA SER A 22 -10.42 -12.56 0.78
C SER A 22 -10.72 -11.07 0.74
N ILE A 23 -10.17 -10.35 -0.22
CA ILE A 23 -10.45 -8.94 -0.46
C ILE A 23 -11.06 -8.82 -1.85
N GLU A 24 -12.23 -8.21 -1.93
CA GLU A 24 -12.93 -8.04 -3.19
C GLU A 24 -12.39 -6.86 -3.98
N LYS A 25 -12.39 -7.00 -5.31
CA LYS A 25 -11.93 -5.95 -6.21
C LYS A 25 -12.81 -4.69 -6.08
N GLY A 26 -12.17 -3.54 -6.01
CA GLY A 26 -12.81 -2.23 -5.88
C GLY A 26 -13.27 -1.89 -4.46
N SER A 27 -13.11 -2.79 -3.48
CA SER A 27 -13.45 -2.51 -2.08
C SER A 27 -12.42 -1.60 -1.39
N PHE A 28 -12.88 -0.85 -0.40
CA PHE A 28 -12.06 -0.10 0.54
C PHE A 28 -12.04 -0.85 1.88
N VAL A 29 -10.95 -1.55 2.16
CA VAL A 29 -10.77 -2.37 3.36
C VAL A 29 -9.82 -1.70 4.32
N VAL A 30 -10.20 -1.58 5.58
CA VAL A 30 -9.33 -1.09 6.65
C VAL A 30 -8.90 -2.24 7.55
N VAL A 31 -7.60 -2.34 7.80
CA VAL A 31 -7.02 -3.31 8.74
C VAL A 31 -6.57 -2.58 10.00
N LEU A 32 -7.26 -2.81 11.09
CA LEU A 32 -6.99 -2.25 12.41
C LEU A 32 -6.23 -3.23 13.30
N GLY A 33 -5.56 -2.71 14.31
CA GLY A 33 -4.90 -3.48 15.36
C GLY A 33 -3.81 -2.68 16.06
N HIS A 34 -3.38 -3.13 17.22
CA HIS A 34 -2.27 -2.52 17.93
C HIS A 34 -0.91 -2.75 17.24
N ASN A 35 0.12 -2.03 17.69
CA ASN A 35 1.48 -2.24 17.17
C ASN A 35 1.96 -3.67 17.50
N GLY A 36 2.50 -4.35 16.49
CA GLY A 36 2.92 -5.75 16.65
C GLY A 36 1.81 -6.80 16.42
N SER A 37 0.57 -6.40 16.12
CA SER A 37 -0.53 -7.36 15.85
C SER A 37 -0.42 -8.12 14.51
N GLY A 38 0.61 -7.86 13.70
CA GLY A 38 0.83 -8.56 12.42
C GLY A 38 0.35 -7.82 11.16
N LYS A 39 -0.22 -6.62 11.27
CA LYS A 39 -0.80 -5.84 10.13
C LYS A 39 0.20 -5.61 8.99
N SER A 40 1.37 -5.05 9.30
CA SER A 40 2.40 -4.77 8.27
C SER A 40 3.00 -6.06 7.70
N THR A 41 3.01 -7.14 8.49
CA THR A 41 3.37 -8.46 7.99
C THR A 41 2.34 -8.96 7.00
N LEU A 42 1.05 -8.83 7.31
CA LEU A 42 -0.05 -9.16 6.40
C LEU A 42 0.01 -8.32 5.12
N ALA A 43 0.22 -7.00 5.24
CA ALA A 43 0.38 -6.10 4.10
C ALA A 43 1.42 -6.59 3.09
N LYS A 44 2.58 -6.98 3.58
CA LYS A 44 3.70 -7.43 2.76
C LYS A 44 3.45 -8.75 2.03
N HIS A 45 2.43 -9.53 2.41
CA HIS A 45 2.01 -10.72 1.69
C HIS A 45 1.15 -10.38 0.47
N PHE A 46 0.43 -9.26 0.47
CA PHE A 46 -0.46 -8.89 -0.65
C PHE A 46 0.31 -8.56 -1.94
N ASN A 47 1.55 -8.06 -1.84
CA ASN A 47 2.39 -7.77 -2.99
C ASN A 47 3.64 -8.69 -3.09
N ALA A 48 3.61 -9.82 -2.40
CA ALA A 48 4.69 -10.80 -2.39
C ALA A 48 6.08 -10.24 -1.98
N VAL A 49 6.12 -9.25 -1.08
CA VAL A 49 7.37 -8.85 -0.38
C VAL A 49 7.74 -9.92 0.64
N LEU A 50 6.74 -10.49 1.31
CA LEU A 50 6.88 -11.69 2.14
C LEU A 50 6.06 -12.83 1.54
N LEU A 51 6.60 -14.03 1.60
CA LEU A 51 5.92 -15.25 1.17
C LEU A 51 5.44 -16.05 2.39
N PRO A 52 4.26 -16.69 2.33
CA PRO A 52 3.73 -17.44 3.46
C PRO A 52 4.63 -18.64 3.81
N SER A 53 4.85 -18.86 5.11
CA SER A 53 5.54 -20.06 5.61
C SER A 53 4.63 -21.30 5.60
N GLY A 54 3.31 -21.09 5.58
CA GLY A 54 2.29 -22.12 5.51
C GLY A 54 1.00 -21.57 4.91
N GLY A 55 0.32 -22.36 4.10
CA GLY A 55 -0.80 -21.92 3.27
C GLY A 55 -0.33 -21.25 1.98
N ALA A 56 -1.22 -20.49 1.33
CA ALA A 56 -0.93 -19.78 0.09
C ALA A 56 -1.62 -18.43 0.06
N VAL A 57 -1.05 -17.50 -0.71
CA VAL A 57 -1.65 -16.19 -1.00
C VAL A 57 -1.82 -16.08 -2.51
N TYR A 58 -3.00 -15.65 -2.93
CA TYR A 58 -3.33 -15.46 -4.34
C TYR A 58 -3.71 -14.01 -4.61
N VAL A 59 -3.18 -13.45 -5.69
CA VAL A 59 -3.53 -12.14 -6.23
C VAL A 59 -4.14 -12.38 -7.60
N GLU A 60 -5.44 -12.18 -7.74
CA GLU A 60 -6.20 -12.45 -8.99
C GLU A 60 -5.92 -13.84 -9.58
N GLY A 61 -5.87 -14.86 -8.70
CA GLY A 61 -5.59 -16.24 -9.08
C GLY A 61 -4.10 -16.58 -9.25
N MET A 62 -3.20 -15.60 -9.18
CA MET A 62 -1.76 -15.81 -9.23
C MET A 62 -1.22 -16.17 -7.84
N ASN A 63 -0.53 -17.30 -7.71
CA ASN A 63 0.10 -17.69 -6.45
C ASN A 63 1.36 -16.84 -6.21
N THR A 64 1.46 -16.20 -5.06
CA THR A 64 2.61 -15.37 -4.68
C THR A 64 3.91 -16.18 -4.50
N GLN A 65 3.84 -17.50 -4.39
CA GLN A 65 5.00 -18.40 -4.29
C GLN A 65 5.58 -18.79 -5.66
N ASP A 66 4.91 -18.41 -6.76
CA ASP A 66 5.40 -18.61 -8.12
C ASP A 66 6.33 -17.44 -8.51
N GLU A 67 7.63 -17.75 -8.61
CA GLU A 67 8.65 -16.72 -8.90
C GLU A 67 8.44 -16.05 -10.26
N ASP A 68 7.91 -16.75 -11.25
CA ASP A 68 7.65 -16.21 -12.60
C ASP A 68 6.53 -15.16 -12.60
N LEU A 69 5.63 -15.20 -11.60
CA LEU A 69 4.50 -14.28 -11.47
C LEU A 69 4.78 -13.08 -10.56
N LEU A 70 5.90 -13.04 -9.83
CA LEU A 70 6.17 -11.99 -8.84
C LEU A 70 6.15 -10.58 -9.42
N LEU A 71 6.71 -10.37 -10.61
CA LEU A 71 6.73 -9.06 -11.25
C LEU A 71 5.31 -8.58 -11.58
N GLU A 72 4.48 -9.47 -12.12
CA GLU A 72 3.09 -9.16 -12.45
C GLU A 72 2.26 -8.89 -11.19
N ILE A 73 2.44 -9.66 -10.13
CA ILE A 73 1.79 -9.43 -8.83
C ILE A 73 2.16 -8.05 -8.28
N ARG A 74 3.45 -7.69 -8.27
CA ARG A 74 3.94 -6.40 -7.77
C ARG A 74 3.49 -5.21 -8.62
N ARG A 75 3.27 -5.42 -9.91
CA ARG A 75 2.67 -4.43 -10.79
C ARG A 75 1.21 -4.18 -10.45
N ARG A 76 0.44 -5.24 -10.11
CA ARG A 76 -1.00 -5.13 -9.78
C ARG A 76 -1.27 -4.63 -8.37
N VAL A 77 -0.39 -4.94 -7.42
CA VAL A 77 -0.53 -4.53 -6.03
C VAL A 77 0.61 -3.58 -5.66
N GLY A 78 0.31 -2.30 -5.70
CA GLY A 78 1.25 -1.27 -5.27
C GLY A 78 1.24 -1.10 -3.75
N MET A 79 2.38 -0.73 -3.18
CA MET A 79 2.53 -0.54 -1.73
C MET A 79 3.06 0.85 -1.40
N VAL A 80 2.42 1.49 -0.43
CA VAL A 80 2.80 2.79 0.12
C VAL A 80 3.18 2.60 1.58
N PHE A 81 4.39 3.00 1.95
CA PHE A 81 4.94 2.80 3.28
C PHE A 81 4.68 3.99 4.22
N GLN A 82 4.85 3.74 5.51
CA GLN A 82 4.66 4.72 6.58
C GLN A 82 5.52 5.98 6.40
N ASN A 83 6.79 5.82 6.05
CA ASN A 83 7.71 6.93 5.83
C ASN A 83 7.96 7.15 4.34
N PRO A 84 7.45 8.24 3.74
CA PRO A 84 7.66 8.53 2.33
C PRO A 84 9.13 8.79 1.96
N ASP A 85 9.97 9.25 2.90
CA ASP A 85 11.39 9.48 2.64
C ASP A 85 12.16 8.16 2.37
N ASN A 86 11.63 7.02 2.80
CA ASN A 86 12.19 5.70 2.48
C ASN A 86 11.73 5.17 1.12
N GLN A 87 10.73 5.80 0.50
CA GLN A 87 10.14 5.38 -0.76
C GLN A 87 10.53 6.28 -1.92
N ILE A 88 10.63 7.59 -1.67
CA ILE A 88 11.04 8.59 -2.65
C ILE A 88 12.56 8.50 -2.86
N VAL A 89 12.99 8.26 -4.10
CA VAL A 89 14.40 8.02 -4.45
C VAL A 89 14.99 9.07 -5.38
N ALA A 90 14.16 9.81 -6.14
CA ALA A 90 14.62 10.83 -7.06
C ALA A 90 14.71 12.22 -6.40
N ASN A 91 15.47 13.12 -7.06
CA ASN A 91 15.63 14.51 -6.61
C ASN A 91 14.55 15.45 -7.15
N VAL A 92 13.72 15.00 -8.05
CA VAL A 92 12.59 15.74 -8.67
C VAL A 92 11.34 14.88 -8.60
N VAL A 93 10.21 15.49 -8.25
CA VAL A 93 8.93 14.78 -8.06
C VAL A 93 8.51 14.00 -9.30
N GLU A 94 8.52 14.62 -10.49
CA GLU A 94 8.10 13.93 -11.73
C GLU A 94 9.03 12.76 -12.10
N GLU A 95 10.32 12.84 -11.78
CA GLU A 95 11.27 11.76 -11.98
C GLU A 95 11.01 10.60 -11.02
N ASP A 96 10.65 10.90 -9.78
CA ASP A 96 10.29 9.87 -8.79
C ASP A 96 9.04 9.11 -9.20
N VAL A 97 8.02 9.83 -9.67
CA VAL A 97 6.77 9.22 -10.17
C VAL A 97 7.01 8.39 -11.44
N ALA A 98 7.97 8.78 -12.29
CA ALA A 98 8.35 8.05 -13.49
C ALA A 98 9.16 6.76 -13.20
N PHE A 99 9.82 6.69 -12.04
CA PHE A 99 10.78 5.64 -11.71
C PHE A 99 10.21 4.22 -11.85
N ALA A 100 9.01 3.97 -11.35
CA ALA A 100 8.41 2.64 -11.40
C ALA A 100 7.96 2.25 -12.83
N PRO A 101 7.26 3.08 -13.61
CA PRO A 101 6.97 2.81 -15.03
C PRO A 101 8.21 2.59 -15.87
N GLU A 102 9.29 3.34 -15.64
CA GLU A 102 10.56 3.18 -16.34
C GLU A 102 11.16 1.78 -16.09
N ASN A 103 11.19 1.35 -14.84
CA ASN A 103 11.68 0.02 -14.47
C ASN A 103 10.81 -1.12 -15.02
N LEU A 104 9.53 -0.85 -15.28
CA LEU A 104 8.62 -1.79 -15.94
C LEU A 104 8.74 -1.80 -17.47
N GLY A 105 9.63 -0.97 -18.04
CA GLY A 105 9.86 -0.89 -19.50
C GLY A 105 8.71 -0.26 -20.26
N VAL A 106 7.92 0.59 -19.61
CA VAL A 106 6.84 1.34 -20.28
C VAL A 106 7.44 2.32 -21.31
N PRO A 107 6.87 2.47 -22.52
CA PRO A 107 7.36 3.41 -23.51
C PRO A 107 7.35 4.87 -23.00
N THR A 108 8.38 5.65 -23.34
CA THR A 108 8.59 7.03 -22.80
C THR A 108 7.37 7.94 -22.98
N ALA A 109 6.70 7.90 -24.14
CA ALA A 109 5.50 8.71 -24.38
C ALA A 109 4.36 8.35 -23.43
N GLU A 110 4.22 7.07 -23.09
CA GLU A 110 3.23 6.56 -22.14
C GLU A 110 3.62 6.89 -20.70
N ILE A 111 4.91 6.84 -20.34
CA ILE A 111 5.40 7.25 -19.02
C ILE A 111 5.00 8.69 -18.75
N ARG A 112 5.21 9.62 -19.70
CA ARG A 112 4.84 11.02 -19.51
C ARG A 112 3.35 11.18 -19.20
N ARG A 113 2.50 10.52 -19.98
CA ARG A 113 1.05 10.52 -19.73
C ARG A 113 0.71 10.01 -18.33
N ARG A 114 1.29 8.87 -17.92
CA ARG A 114 1.03 8.26 -16.61
C ARG A 114 1.48 9.14 -15.46
N VAL A 115 2.63 9.80 -15.59
CA VAL A 115 3.15 10.74 -14.59
C VAL A 115 2.21 11.94 -14.43
N ASP A 116 1.80 12.56 -15.54
CA ASP A 116 0.90 13.70 -15.52
C ASP A 116 -0.47 13.31 -14.91
N ASP A 117 -1.03 12.16 -15.32
CA ASP A 117 -2.29 11.63 -14.79
C ASP A 117 -2.20 11.28 -13.29
N ALA A 118 -1.07 10.70 -12.86
CA ALA A 118 -0.85 10.34 -11.46
C ALA A 118 -0.71 11.58 -10.57
N LEU A 119 0.09 12.56 -10.98
CA LEU A 119 0.26 13.82 -10.25
C LEU A 119 -1.07 14.60 -10.16
N ALA A 120 -1.84 14.65 -11.24
CA ALA A 120 -3.17 15.27 -11.23
C ALA A 120 -4.13 14.55 -10.27
N ALA A 121 -4.12 13.21 -10.25
CA ALA A 121 -4.97 12.41 -9.38
C ALA A 121 -4.74 12.65 -7.89
N VAL A 122 -3.50 12.95 -7.50
CA VAL A 122 -3.13 13.25 -6.10
C VAL A 122 -3.06 14.75 -5.80
N GLY A 123 -3.34 15.63 -6.77
CA GLY A 123 -3.30 17.08 -6.59
C GLY A 123 -1.89 17.62 -6.41
N MET A 124 -0.90 17.07 -7.11
CA MET A 124 0.51 17.42 -7.01
C MET A 124 1.12 17.96 -8.32
N THR A 125 0.30 18.31 -9.30
CA THR A 125 0.76 18.79 -10.62
C THR A 125 1.68 20.01 -10.53
N GLU A 126 1.36 20.97 -9.66
CA GLU A 126 2.16 22.18 -9.47
C GLU A 126 3.55 21.89 -8.89
N PHE A 127 3.71 20.77 -8.22
CA PHE A 127 4.93 20.32 -7.56
C PHE A 127 5.80 19.40 -8.44
N ALA A 128 5.40 19.13 -9.68
CA ALA A 128 6.08 18.17 -10.56
C ALA A 128 7.60 18.39 -10.66
N ARG A 129 8.03 19.65 -10.72
CA ARG A 129 9.44 20.04 -10.84
C ARG A 129 10.11 20.40 -9.53
N HIS A 130 9.43 20.21 -8.40
CA HIS A 130 10.01 20.50 -7.09
C HIS A 130 10.89 19.35 -6.61
N ALA A 131 11.84 19.71 -5.75
CA ALA A 131 12.62 18.72 -5.02
C ALA A 131 11.79 18.14 -3.86
N PRO A 132 11.73 16.83 -3.66
CA PRO A 132 10.91 16.22 -2.61
C PRO A 132 11.22 16.72 -1.19
N HIS A 133 12.46 17.09 -0.89
CA HIS A 133 12.84 17.59 0.42
C HIS A 133 12.21 18.96 0.79
N LEU A 134 11.65 19.69 -0.18
CA LEU A 134 10.93 20.95 0.03
C LEU A 134 9.44 20.73 0.33
N LEU A 135 8.95 19.51 0.24
CA LEU A 135 7.55 19.17 0.43
C LEU A 135 7.21 18.88 1.91
N SER A 136 5.97 19.18 2.31
CA SER A 136 5.43 18.72 3.59
C SER A 136 5.31 17.20 3.63
N GLY A 137 5.17 16.59 4.82
CA GLY A 137 4.97 15.17 4.96
C GLY A 137 3.76 14.64 4.18
N GLY A 138 2.62 15.33 4.23
CA GLY A 138 1.42 14.96 3.46
C GLY A 138 1.63 15.07 1.94
N GLN A 139 2.36 16.09 1.48
CA GLN A 139 2.72 16.23 0.07
C GLN A 139 3.66 15.10 -0.38
N LYS A 140 4.69 14.76 0.40
CA LYS A 140 5.57 13.62 0.12
C LYS A 140 4.79 12.30 0.04
N GLN A 141 3.83 12.09 0.95
CA GLN A 141 3.01 10.90 0.94
C GLN A 141 2.15 10.82 -0.33
N ARG A 142 1.59 11.95 -0.77
CA ARG A 142 0.85 11.99 -2.05
C ARG A 142 1.76 11.75 -3.26
N VAL A 143 3.01 12.20 -3.24
CA VAL A 143 4.00 11.86 -4.27
C VAL A 143 4.29 10.35 -4.27
N ALA A 144 4.48 9.73 -3.11
CA ALA A 144 4.67 8.29 -3.01
C ALA A 144 3.45 7.52 -3.55
N ILE A 145 2.23 7.99 -3.27
CA ILE A 145 1.00 7.43 -3.86
C ILE A 145 1.00 7.63 -5.38
N ALA A 146 1.40 8.80 -5.90
CA ALA A 146 1.49 9.04 -7.34
C ALA A 146 2.43 8.07 -8.04
N GLY A 147 3.61 7.81 -7.46
CA GLY A 147 4.56 6.81 -7.96
C GLY A 147 3.95 5.40 -8.08
N VAL A 148 3.12 5.03 -7.10
CA VAL A 148 2.38 3.77 -7.14
C VAL A 148 1.30 3.79 -8.23
N ILE A 149 0.52 4.88 -8.34
CA ILE A 149 -0.57 5.01 -9.32
C ILE A 149 -0.04 5.00 -10.77
N ALA A 150 1.14 5.54 -11.01
CA ALA A 150 1.77 5.58 -12.34
C ALA A 150 2.03 4.17 -12.92
N MET A 151 2.08 3.14 -12.06
CA MET A 151 2.10 1.74 -12.51
C MET A 151 0.75 1.23 -13.01
N GLU A 152 -0.34 1.98 -12.78
CA GLU A 152 -1.73 1.60 -13.05
C GLU A 152 -2.13 0.30 -12.29
N PRO A 153 -1.96 0.26 -10.95
CA PRO A 153 -2.23 -0.92 -10.15
C PRO A 153 -3.74 -1.16 -10.00
N GLU A 154 -4.11 -2.41 -9.73
CA GLU A 154 -5.49 -2.81 -9.40
C GLU A 154 -5.80 -2.69 -7.91
N CYS A 155 -4.75 -2.74 -7.08
CA CYS A 155 -4.84 -2.60 -5.63
C CYS A 155 -3.71 -1.72 -5.09
N ILE A 156 -4.02 -0.88 -4.11
CA ILE A 156 -3.05 -0.11 -3.34
C ILE A 156 -3.14 -0.52 -1.88
N VAL A 157 -2.01 -0.92 -1.32
CA VAL A 157 -1.85 -1.23 0.10
C VAL A 157 -1.13 -0.06 0.77
N LEU A 158 -1.77 0.55 1.76
CA LEU A 158 -1.23 1.65 2.55
C LEU A 158 -0.81 1.10 3.92
N ASP A 159 0.49 0.93 4.15
CA ASP A 159 1.00 0.41 5.42
C ASP A 159 1.33 1.56 6.37
N GLU A 160 0.35 1.92 7.22
CA GLU A 160 0.42 3.05 8.16
C GLU A 160 0.82 4.39 7.50
N ALA A 161 0.43 4.60 6.24
CA ALA A 161 0.85 5.74 5.43
C ALA A 161 0.41 7.12 5.96
N THR A 162 -0.47 7.16 6.95
CA THR A 162 -0.97 8.38 7.61
C THR A 162 -0.37 8.62 8.99
N ALA A 163 0.36 7.66 9.55
CA ALA A 163 0.79 7.67 10.96
C ALA A 163 1.74 8.83 11.32
N MET A 164 2.57 9.27 10.36
CA MET A 164 3.56 10.35 10.57
C MET A 164 3.04 11.74 10.16
N LEU A 165 1.76 11.86 9.80
CA LEU A 165 1.18 13.08 9.30
C LEU A 165 0.43 13.86 10.39
N ASP A 166 0.46 15.19 10.26
CA ASP A 166 -0.42 16.06 11.01
C ASP A 166 -1.90 15.83 10.61
N PRO A 167 -2.88 16.31 11.38
CA PRO A 167 -4.29 16.04 11.09
C PRO A 167 -4.77 16.57 9.72
N ALA A 168 -4.16 17.63 9.19
CA ALA A 168 -4.52 18.17 7.89
C ALA A 168 -3.98 17.28 6.76
N GLY A 169 -2.69 16.94 6.80
CA GLY A 169 -2.05 16.04 5.83
C GLY A 169 -2.67 14.65 5.81
N ARG A 170 -3.09 14.15 6.99
CA ARG A 170 -3.81 12.87 7.11
C ARG A 170 -5.14 12.90 6.33
N ARG A 171 -5.95 13.94 6.53
CA ARG A 171 -7.22 14.11 5.79
C ARG A 171 -6.98 14.19 4.28
N GLU A 172 -6.01 14.98 3.84
CA GLU A 172 -5.68 15.14 2.42
C GLU A 172 -5.28 13.80 1.76
N VAL A 173 -4.50 12.98 2.46
CA VAL A 173 -4.11 11.64 1.97
C VAL A 173 -5.31 10.72 1.92
N LEU A 174 -6.13 10.65 2.98
CA LEU A 174 -7.34 9.82 3.01
C LEU A 174 -8.33 10.22 1.94
N ASP A 175 -8.63 11.51 1.78
CA ASP A 175 -9.51 12.02 0.73
C ASP A 175 -9.00 11.64 -0.67
N THR A 176 -7.69 11.68 -0.86
CA THR A 176 -7.05 11.27 -2.12
C THR A 176 -7.28 9.79 -2.38
N VAL A 177 -7.04 8.94 -1.39
CA VAL A 177 -7.18 7.48 -1.52
C VAL A 177 -8.65 7.08 -1.72
N HIS A 178 -9.58 7.69 -0.97
CA HIS A 178 -11.02 7.49 -1.18
C HIS A 178 -11.46 7.90 -2.59
N ARG A 179 -10.97 9.03 -3.10
CA ARG A 179 -11.25 9.47 -4.46
C ARG A 179 -10.72 8.48 -5.51
N LEU A 180 -9.52 7.96 -5.34
CA LEU A 180 -8.94 6.93 -6.22
C LEU A 180 -9.79 5.65 -6.22
N ASN A 181 -10.20 5.18 -5.05
CA ASN A 181 -11.08 4.02 -4.94
C ASN A 181 -12.40 4.26 -5.67
N ARG A 182 -13.11 5.34 -5.32
CA ARG A 182 -14.47 5.61 -5.86
C ARG A 182 -14.48 5.98 -7.34
N GLN A 183 -13.49 6.72 -7.84
CA GLN A 183 -13.48 7.22 -9.22
C GLN A 183 -12.76 6.29 -10.20
N ARG A 184 -11.73 5.57 -9.74
CA ARG A 184 -10.93 4.68 -10.58
C ARG A 184 -11.20 3.20 -10.32
N GLY A 185 -11.98 2.86 -9.31
CA GLY A 185 -12.29 1.48 -8.94
C GLY A 185 -11.09 0.70 -8.39
N ILE A 186 -10.04 1.40 -7.94
CA ILE A 186 -8.85 0.77 -7.38
C ILE A 186 -9.21 0.17 -6.01
N THR A 187 -8.85 -1.09 -5.79
CA THR A 187 -8.97 -1.72 -4.48
C THR A 187 -8.02 -1.05 -3.49
N VAL A 188 -8.49 -0.77 -2.28
CA VAL A 188 -7.65 -0.15 -1.25
C VAL A 188 -7.61 -1.04 -0.02
N VAL A 189 -6.41 -1.33 0.46
CA VAL A 189 -6.17 -1.95 1.76
C VAL A 189 -5.42 -0.93 2.62
N HIS A 190 -6.11 -0.31 3.56
CA HIS A 190 -5.55 0.71 4.43
C HIS A 190 -5.28 0.15 5.82
N ILE A 191 -4.00 0.07 6.17
CA ILE A 191 -3.54 -0.40 7.48
C ILE A 191 -3.30 0.80 8.37
N THR A 192 -3.95 0.80 9.53
CA THR A 192 -3.85 1.88 10.49
C THR A 192 -4.12 1.38 11.92
N HIS A 193 -3.74 2.17 12.91
CA HIS A 193 -4.16 2.01 14.30
C HIS A 193 -5.20 3.07 14.73
N HIS A 194 -5.60 3.95 13.81
CA HIS A 194 -6.60 4.99 14.05
C HIS A 194 -7.99 4.51 13.66
N MET A 195 -8.86 4.33 14.65
CA MET A 195 -10.25 3.84 14.43
C MET A 195 -11.08 4.80 13.57
N SER A 196 -10.84 6.11 13.67
CA SER A 196 -11.55 7.13 12.88
C SER A 196 -11.29 7.00 11.36
N GLU A 197 -10.21 6.37 10.95
CA GLU A 197 -9.91 6.15 9.53
C GLU A 197 -10.70 4.97 8.92
N ALA A 198 -11.44 4.22 9.75
CA ALA A 198 -12.25 3.09 9.32
C ALA A 198 -13.73 3.44 9.09
N GLU A 199 -14.18 4.66 9.42
CA GLU A 199 -15.60 5.03 9.41
C GLU A 199 -16.25 4.91 8.03
N ASP A 200 -15.50 5.25 6.96
CA ASP A 200 -15.96 5.23 5.58
C ASP A 200 -15.52 3.97 4.79
N ALA A 201 -15.02 2.94 5.50
CA ALA A 201 -14.61 1.69 4.86
C ALA A 201 -15.81 0.81 4.49
N ASP A 202 -15.68 0.01 3.43
CA ASP A 202 -16.65 -1.03 3.10
C ASP A 202 -16.55 -2.20 4.07
N ARG A 203 -15.33 -2.47 4.58
CA ARG A 203 -15.02 -3.58 5.47
C ARG A 203 -13.87 -3.24 6.41
N VAL A 204 -13.98 -3.69 7.63
CA VAL A 204 -12.96 -3.55 8.69
C VAL A 204 -12.52 -4.92 9.16
N ILE A 205 -11.22 -5.15 9.16
CA ILE A 205 -10.57 -6.33 9.69
C ILE A 205 -9.76 -5.91 10.92
N VAL A 206 -10.00 -6.53 12.05
CA VAL A 206 -9.22 -6.26 13.28
C VAL A 206 -8.25 -7.41 13.52
N MET A 207 -6.97 -7.07 13.60
CA MET A 207 -5.92 -8.02 13.91
C MET A 207 -5.48 -7.91 15.37
N ASN A 208 -5.27 -9.05 16.01
CA ASN A 208 -4.71 -9.17 17.34
C ASN A 208 -3.75 -10.36 17.40
N ASP A 209 -2.51 -10.13 17.85
CA ASP A 209 -1.49 -11.18 18.02
C ASP A 209 -1.36 -12.16 16.84
N GLY A 210 -1.36 -11.63 15.62
CA GLY A 210 -1.16 -12.42 14.39
C GLY A 210 -2.39 -13.13 13.85
N VAL A 211 -3.57 -12.97 14.47
CA VAL A 211 -4.84 -13.57 14.01
C VAL A 211 -5.86 -12.49 13.66
N VAL A 212 -6.83 -12.85 12.81
CA VAL A 212 -8.01 -12.00 12.55
C VAL A 212 -8.99 -12.19 13.72
N ALA A 213 -9.10 -11.17 14.56
CA ALA A 213 -9.98 -11.19 15.71
C ALA A 213 -11.43 -10.80 15.37
N MET A 214 -11.61 -9.87 14.42
CA MET A 214 -12.93 -9.43 13.96
C MET A 214 -12.86 -9.11 12.46
N ASP A 215 -13.96 -9.32 11.78
CA ASP A 215 -14.12 -9.06 10.35
C ASP A 215 -15.58 -8.71 10.04
N GLY A 216 -15.82 -7.52 9.48
CA GLY A 216 -17.17 -7.05 9.23
C GLY A 216 -17.24 -5.62 8.69
N THR A 217 -18.42 -5.04 8.70
CA THR A 217 -18.65 -3.64 8.35
C THR A 217 -18.30 -2.71 9.52
N PRO A 218 -18.01 -1.42 9.29
CA PRO A 218 -17.68 -0.44 10.35
C PRO A 218 -18.76 -0.22 11.42
N ARG A 219 -19.97 -0.75 11.23
CA ARG A 219 -21.15 -0.57 12.11
C ARG A 219 -21.58 -1.86 12.75
#